data_3d97537f9edc3b051e7e0098fd555e5d
#
_entry.id   3d97537f9edc3b051e7e0098fd555e5d
#
_cell.length_a   1.000
_cell.length_b   1.000
_cell.length_c   1.000
_cell.angle_alpha   90.00
_cell.angle_beta   90.00
_cell.angle_gamma   90.00
#
_symmetry.space_group_name_H-M   'P 1'
#
loop_
_entity.id
_entity.type
_entity.pdbx_description
1 polymer ?
#
loop_
_entity_poly.entity_id
_entity_poly.type
_entity_poly.pdbx_seq_one_letter_code
_entity_poly.pdbx_strand_id
1 'polypeptide(L)'
;MTQPPLPVSKIPMVPPRILLGPGPSMVNPRVLQAMMQNMIGYLDPDFIKIMDEVSELLKRVYQTDDAITFALSGTGSSGMEAGISSLLEPGDTVVMCIYGYFCERMVDMATRVGANVVPIRAD
;
A
#
# COMPACT_ATOMS: atom_id res chain seq x y z
N MET A 1 -23.30 -15.44 -34.56
CA MET A 1 -22.88 -16.60 -33.74
C MET A 1 -22.69 -16.10 -32.33
N THR A 2 -23.60 -16.41 -31.40
CA THR A 2 -23.50 -16.05 -29.98
C THR A 2 -22.54 -17.07 -29.31
N GLN A 3 -21.43 -16.59 -28.76
CA GLN A 3 -20.56 -17.45 -27.96
C GLN A 3 -21.35 -18.04 -26.79
N PRO A 4 -21.17 -19.34 -26.47
CA PRO A 4 -21.80 -19.91 -25.30
C PRO A 4 -21.30 -19.18 -24.04
N PRO A 5 -22.14 -19.04 -22.99
CA PRO A 5 -21.72 -18.42 -21.77
C PRO A 5 -20.54 -19.18 -21.15
N LEU A 6 -19.53 -18.44 -20.67
CA LEU A 6 -18.39 -19.03 -19.97
C LEU A 6 -18.91 -19.81 -18.74
N PRO A 7 -18.36 -21.02 -18.50
CA PRO A 7 -18.76 -21.78 -17.32
C PRO A 7 -18.45 -20.99 -16.05
N VAL A 8 -19.46 -20.81 -15.20
CA VAL A 8 -19.25 -20.20 -13.88
C VAL A 8 -18.33 -21.13 -13.09
N SER A 9 -17.09 -20.72 -12.90
CA SER A 9 -16.16 -21.50 -12.08
C SER A 9 -16.63 -21.52 -10.64
N LYS A 10 -16.67 -22.70 -10.03
CA LYS A 10 -16.87 -22.81 -8.57
C LYS A 10 -15.73 -22.04 -7.89
N ILE A 11 -16.04 -21.33 -6.82
CA ILE A 11 -15.00 -20.68 -6.00
C ILE A 11 -14.01 -21.78 -5.58
N PRO A 12 -12.73 -21.66 -5.96
CA PRO A 12 -11.76 -22.72 -5.65
C PRO A 12 -11.54 -22.81 -4.14
N MET A 13 -11.57 -24.01 -3.61
CA MET A 13 -11.16 -24.28 -2.24
C MET A 13 -9.63 -24.15 -2.16
N VAL A 14 -9.16 -23.10 -1.54
CA VAL A 14 -7.71 -22.88 -1.33
C VAL A 14 -7.28 -23.53 -0.02
N PRO A 15 -6.35 -24.48 -0.03
CA PRO A 15 -5.87 -25.10 1.19
C PRO A 15 -5.10 -24.05 2.05
N PRO A 16 -5.15 -24.18 3.38
CA PRO A 16 -4.41 -23.28 4.25
C PRO A 16 -2.90 -23.36 3.97
N ARG A 17 -2.24 -22.21 3.93
CA ARG A 17 -0.80 -22.06 3.75
C ARG A 17 -0.24 -21.13 4.81
N ILE A 18 0.97 -21.39 5.26
CA ILE A 18 1.74 -20.45 6.08
C ILE A 18 2.59 -19.62 5.14
N LEU A 19 2.39 -18.30 5.20
CA LEU A 19 3.10 -17.33 4.37
C LEU A 19 4.23 -16.70 5.21
N LEU A 20 5.47 -16.93 4.81
CA LEU A 20 6.67 -16.44 5.51
C LEU A 20 7.45 -15.40 4.69
N GLY A 21 6.90 -14.99 3.55
CA GLY A 21 7.51 -13.98 2.69
C GLY A 21 7.10 -12.55 3.06
N PRO A 22 7.69 -11.54 2.41
CA PRO A 22 7.37 -10.12 2.65
C PRO A 22 6.01 -9.69 2.10
N GLY A 23 5.34 -10.57 1.37
CA GLY A 23 4.00 -10.41 0.82
C GLY A 23 3.70 -11.45 -0.26
N PRO A 24 2.42 -11.84 -0.40
CA PRO A 24 1.28 -11.52 0.46
C PRO A 24 1.44 -12.05 1.89
N SER A 25 0.76 -11.41 2.84
CA SER A 25 0.82 -11.76 4.26
C SER A 25 -0.45 -12.47 4.74
N MET A 26 -0.30 -13.28 5.79
CA MET A 26 -1.45 -13.84 6.49
C MET A 26 -2.17 -12.71 7.24
N VAL A 27 -3.45 -12.51 6.94
CA VAL A 27 -4.27 -11.53 7.65
C VAL A 27 -5.06 -12.18 8.78
N ASN A 28 -5.29 -11.42 9.85
CA ASN A 28 -6.11 -11.88 10.96
C ASN A 28 -7.53 -12.19 10.45
N PRO A 29 -8.18 -13.28 10.92
CA PRO A 29 -9.56 -13.63 10.53
C PRO A 29 -10.58 -12.49 10.71
N ARG A 30 -10.41 -11.62 11.70
CA ARG A 30 -11.27 -10.44 11.89
C ARG A 30 -11.19 -9.46 10.72
N VAL A 31 -10.00 -9.31 10.09
CA VAL A 31 -9.81 -8.47 8.90
C VAL A 31 -10.58 -9.06 7.72
N LEU A 32 -10.49 -10.38 7.51
CA LEU A 32 -11.24 -11.06 6.46
C LEU A 32 -12.75 -10.93 6.66
N GLN A 33 -13.24 -11.03 7.90
CA GLN A 33 -14.65 -10.81 8.23
C GLN A 33 -15.09 -9.37 7.93
N ALA A 34 -14.26 -8.39 8.26
CA ALA A 34 -14.55 -6.98 7.95
C ALA A 34 -14.61 -6.73 6.43
N MET A 35 -13.76 -7.38 5.65
CA MET A 35 -13.76 -7.28 4.17
C MET A 35 -14.99 -7.94 3.53
N MET A 36 -15.72 -8.83 4.24
CA MET A 36 -16.94 -9.45 3.74
C MET A 36 -18.22 -8.65 4.05
N GLN A 37 -18.11 -7.48 4.65
CA GLN A 37 -19.28 -6.63 4.93
C GLN A 37 -19.90 -6.07 3.63
N ASN A 38 -21.13 -5.62 3.75
CA ASN A 38 -21.84 -5.01 2.62
C ASN A 38 -21.08 -3.76 2.11
N MET A 39 -21.14 -3.55 0.81
CA MET A 39 -20.65 -2.32 0.19
C MET A 39 -21.54 -1.15 0.59
N ILE A 40 -20.94 -0.05 0.99
CA ILE A 40 -21.61 1.22 1.30
C ILE A 40 -21.05 2.33 0.40
N GLY A 41 -21.85 3.37 0.16
CA GLY A 41 -21.42 4.50 -0.67
C GLY A 41 -20.38 5.36 0.05
N TYR A 42 -19.50 6.00 -0.70
CA TYR A 42 -18.43 6.84 -0.15
C TYR A 42 -18.93 8.15 0.50
N LEU A 43 -20.19 8.54 0.25
CA LEU A 43 -20.86 9.66 0.90
C LEU A 43 -21.83 9.21 2.01
N ASP A 44 -21.91 7.91 2.27
CA ASP A 44 -22.74 7.36 3.33
C ASP A 44 -22.21 7.83 4.70
N PRO A 45 -23.09 8.30 5.62
CA PRO A 45 -22.66 8.73 6.95
C PRO A 45 -21.91 7.66 7.75
N ASP A 46 -22.22 6.39 7.55
CA ASP A 46 -21.51 5.30 8.22
C ASP A 46 -20.12 5.07 7.61
N PHE A 47 -19.95 5.27 6.29
CA PHE A 47 -18.63 5.27 5.67
C PHE A 47 -17.74 6.40 6.20
N ILE A 48 -18.31 7.61 6.34
CA ILE A 48 -17.56 8.77 6.88
C ILE A 48 -17.09 8.49 8.30
N LYS A 49 -17.95 7.93 9.17
CA LYS A 49 -17.55 7.53 10.52
C LYS A 49 -16.41 6.51 10.52
N ILE A 50 -16.46 5.49 9.63
CA ILE A 50 -15.38 4.51 9.50
C ILE A 50 -14.07 5.20 9.10
N MET A 51 -14.12 6.16 8.17
CA MET A 51 -12.94 6.91 7.75
C MET A 51 -12.35 7.75 8.88
N ASP A 52 -13.19 8.42 9.67
CA ASP A 52 -12.77 9.19 10.84
C ASP A 52 -12.10 8.28 11.89
N GLU A 53 -12.70 7.14 12.19
CA GLU A 53 -12.11 6.14 13.10
C GLU A 53 -10.77 5.62 12.59
N VAL A 54 -10.64 5.33 11.30
CA VAL A 54 -9.38 4.90 10.66
C VAL A 54 -8.32 5.99 10.81
N SER A 55 -8.65 7.25 10.57
CA SER A 55 -7.74 8.38 10.75
C SER A 55 -7.21 8.46 12.18
N GLU A 56 -8.10 8.37 13.18
CA GLU A 56 -7.70 8.40 14.58
C GLU A 56 -6.84 7.19 14.99
N LEU A 57 -7.11 6.01 14.46
CA LEU A 57 -6.29 4.82 14.68
C LEU A 57 -4.91 4.96 14.02
N LEU A 58 -4.83 5.53 12.82
CA LEU A 58 -3.56 5.78 12.13
C LEU A 58 -2.69 6.78 12.90
N LYS A 59 -3.25 7.84 13.47
CA LYS A 59 -2.51 8.77 14.34
C LYS A 59 -1.82 8.02 15.48
N ARG A 60 -2.51 7.08 16.12
CA ARG A 60 -1.92 6.26 17.18
C ARG A 60 -0.79 5.35 16.68
N VAL A 61 -0.97 4.75 15.50
CA VAL A 61 0.06 3.88 14.87
C VAL A 61 1.32 4.69 14.55
N TYR A 62 1.16 5.88 13.98
CA TYR A 62 2.26 6.76 13.59
C TYR A 62 2.77 7.66 14.72
N GLN A 63 2.12 7.63 15.90
CA GLN A 63 2.46 8.45 17.07
C GLN A 63 2.51 9.94 16.70
N THR A 64 1.48 10.43 16.03
CA THR A 64 1.36 11.81 15.57
C THR A 64 0.04 12.43 16.00
N ASP A 65 0.05 13.73 16.27
CA ASP A 65 -1.15 14.55 16.50
C ASP A 65 -1.55 15.34 15.25
N ASP A 66 -0.91 15.09 14.12
CA ASP A 66 -1.21 15.77 12.85
C ASP A 66 -2.67 15.55 12.45
N ALA A 67 -3.37 16.64 12.18
CA ALA A 67 -4.77 16.60 11.79
C ALA A 67 -5.00 15.86 10.46
N ILE A 68 -4.03 15.91 9.54
CA ILE A 68 -4.12 15.29 8.22
C ILE A 68 -3.42 13.92 8.23
N THR A 69 -4.10 12.93 8.78
CA THR A 69 -3.63 11.55 8.80
C THR A 69 -4.73 10.65 8.24
N PHE A 70 -4.51 10.06 7.08
CA PHE A 70 -5.52 9.25 6.40
C PHE A 70 -4.90 8.17 5.52
N ALA A 71 -5.69 7.15 5.18
CA ALA A 71 -5.28 6.09 4.28
C ALA A 71 -5.58 6.45 2.82
N LEU A 72 -4.61 6.25 1.93
CA LEU A 72 -4.80 6.33 0.49
C LEU A 72 -4.85 4.94 -0.12
N SER A 73 -5.82 4.73 -1.00
CA SER A 73 -5.89 3.51 -1.79
C SER A 73 -4.79 3.52 -2.86
N GLY A 74 -3.99 2.46 -2.89
CA GLY A 74 -2.92 2.32 -3.88
C GLY A 74 -2.09 1.07 -3.67
N THR A 75 -1.15 0.84 -4.60
CA THR A 75 -0.16 -0.24 -4.48
C THR A 75 1.01 0.19 -3.60
N GLY A 76 1.80 -0.77 -3.08
CA GLY A 76 3.05 -0.44 -2.38
C GLY A 76 4.02 0.38 -3.24
N SER A 77 4.04 0.16 -4.56
CA SER A 77 4.86 0.97 -5.49
C SER A 77 4.40 2.41 -5.57
N SER A 78 3.09 2.67 -5.60
CA SER A 78 2.58 4.05 -5.57
C SER A 78 2.85 4.73 -4.21
N GLY A 79 2.86 3.97 -3.12
CA GLY A 79 3.28 4.48 -1.81
C GLY A 79 4.75 4.89 -1.77
N MET A 80 5.65 4.09 -2.36
CA MET A 80 7.06 4.42 -2.50
C MET A 80 7.26 5.70 -3.34
N GLU A 81 6.58 5.79 -4.49
CA GLU A 81 6.66 6.95 -5.37
C GLU A 81 6.11 8.21 -4.72
N ALA A 82 4.97 8.10 -4.02
CA ALA A 82 4.40 9.21 -3.25
C ALA A 82 5.38 9.72 -2.18
N GLY A 83 6.04 8.83 -1.44
CA GLY A 83 7.03 9.20 -0.44
C GLY A 83 8.22 9.94 -1.06
N ILE A 84 8.78 9.41 -2.14
CA ILE A 84 9.94 10.01 -2.81
C ILE A 84 9.60 11.36 -3.45
N SER A 85 8.51 11.43 -4.22
CA SER A 85 8.11 12.66 -4.91
C SER A 85 7.58 13.76 -3.98
N SER A 86 7.15 13.40 -2.77
CA SER A 86 6.71 14.38 -1.77
C SER A 86 7.86 14.95 -0.92
N LEU A 87 8.98 14.23 -0.84
CA LEU A 87 10.10 14.60 0.03
C LEU A 87 11.30 15.16 -0.72
N LEU A 88 11.41 14.91 -2.02
CA LEU A 88 12.57 15.31 -2.83
C LEU A 88 12.19 16.32 -3.91
N GLU A 89 13.03 17.34 -4.05
CA GLU A 89 12.99 18.30 -5.15
C GLU A 89 14.19 18.10 -6.09
N PRO A 90 14.11 18.58 -7.36
CA PRO A 90 15.26 18.54 -8.26
C PRO A 90 16.51 19.21 -7.66
N GLY A 91 17.61 18.48 -7.61
CA GLY A 91 18.87 18.93 -7.03
C GLY A 91 19.11 18.51 -5.59
N ASP A 92 18.11 18.03 -4.89
CA ASP A 92 18.28 17.47 -3.55
C ASP A 92 19.24 16.28 -3.54
N THR A 93 19.91 16.05 -2.44
CA THR A 93 20.79 14.89 -2.25
C THR A 93 20.13 13.90 -1.31
N VAL A 94 19.98 12.65 -1.76
CA VAL A 94 19.40 11.56 -0.97
C VAL A 94 20.33 10.37 -0.87
N VAL A 95 20.48 9.83 0.34
CA VAL A 95 21.22 8.59 0.59
C VAL A 95 20.26 7.41 0.48
N MET A 96 20.58 6.45 -0.38
CA MET A 96 19.79 5.23 -0.58
C MET A 96 20.57 4.00 -0.16
N CYS A 97 20.08 3.32 0.90
CA CYS A 97 20.61 2.03 1.32
C CYS A 97 20.03 0.92 0.43
N ILE A 98 20.86 0.30 -0.38
CA ILE A 98 20.42 -0.66 -1.40
C ILE A 98 20.69 -2.08 -0.93
N TYR A 99 19.58 -2.82 -0.70
CA TYR A 99 19.60 -4.24 -0.38
C TYR A 99 18.41 -4.94 -1.09
N GLY A 100 18.53 -5.10 -2.40
CA GLY A 100 17.56 -5.81 -3.22
C GLY A 100 16.72 -4.93 -4.15
N TYR A 101 15.77 -5.56 -4.81
CA TYR A 101 15.03 -5.02 -5.95
C TYR A 101 14.26 -3.72 -5.68
N PHE A 102 13.55 -3.63 -4.56
CA PHE A 102 12.75 -2.43 -4.28
C PHE A 102 13.60 -1.19 -3.98
N CYS A 103 14.79 -1.37 -3.40
CA CYS A 103 15.72 -0.27 -3.20
C CYS A 103 16.25 0.28 -4.53
N GLU A 104 16.55 -0.58 -5.52
CA GLU A 104 16.91 -0.14 -6.87
C GLU A 104 15.77 0.66 -7.54
N ARG A 105 14.52 0.27 -7.32
CA ARG A 105 13.37 1.04 -7.81
C ARG A 105 13.28 2.41 -7.15
N MET A 106 13.58 2.52 -5.84
CA MET A 106 13.60 3.81 -5.16
C MET A 106 14.70 4.73 -5.71
N VAL A 107 15.86 4.17 -6.06
CA VAL A 107 16.94 4.91 -6.75
C VAL A 107 16.45 5.47 -8.09
N ASP A 108 15.76 4.65 -8.90
CA ASP A 108 15.20 5.08 -10.18
C ASP A 108 14.16 6.19 -9.99
N MET A 109 13.26 6.06 -9.03
CA MET A 109 12.25 7.08 -8.71
C MET A 109 12.90 8.40 -8.29
N ALA A 110 13.87 8.38 -7.38
CA ALA A 110 14.57 9.57 -6.92
C ALA A 110 15.36 10.25 -8.06
N THR A 111 15.99 9.46 -8.92
CA THR A 111 16.70 9.98 -10.10
C THR A 111 15.74 10.67 -11.08
N ARG A 112 14.54 10.12 -11.29
CA ARG A 112 13.50 10.71 -12.16
C ARG A 112 12.95 12.03 -11.62
N VAL A 113 12.87 12.17 -10.30
CA VAL A 113 12.53 13.45 -9.65
C VAL A 113 13.62 14.49 -9.82
N GLY A 114 14.85 14.07 -10.20
CA GLY A 114 15.99 14.96 -10.40
C GLY A 114 16.88 15.12 -9.17
N ALA A 115 16.75 14.19 -8.21
CA ALA A 115 17.61 14.17 -7.03
C ALA A 115 18.98 13.55 -7.32
N ASN A 116 20.00 14.00 -6.57
CA ASN A 116 21.34 13.42 -6.56
C ASN A 116 21.34 12.21 -5.61
N VAL A 117 21.37 11.01 -6.16
CA VAL A 117 21.32 9.79 -5.35
C VAL A 117 22.73 9.34 -4.96
N VAL A 118 22.97 9.17 -3.67
CA VAL A 118 24.19 8.56 -3.11
C VAL A 118 23.85 7.11 -2.68
N PRO A 119 24.21 6.11 -3.50
CA PRO A 119 23.89 4.72 -3.21
C PRO A 119 24.87 4.13 -2.19
N ILE A 120 24.34 3.49 -1.16
CA ILE A 120 25.09 2.65 -0.21
C ILE A 120 24.65 1.22 -0.46
N ARG A 121 25.54 0.38 -0.94
CA ARG A 121 25.24 -1.04 -1.25
C ARG A 121 25.76 -1.92 -0.13
N ALA A 122 24.93 -2.87 0.29
CA ALA A 122 25.38 -3.98 1.13
C ALA A 122 26.02 -5.05 0.22
N ASP A 123 27.11 -5.62 0.70
CA ASP A 123 27.79 -6.75 0.06
C ASP A 123 26.96 -8.04 0.20
#